data_0b294ed7f59200d4622d1e69e9ae2663
#
_entry.id   0b294ed7f59200d4622d1e69e9ae2663
#
_cell.length_a   1.000
_cell.length_b   1.000
_cell.length_c   1.000
_cell.angle_alpha   90.00
_cell.angle_beta   90.00
_cell.angle_gamma   90.00
#
_symmetry.space_group_name_H-M   'P 1'
#
loop_
_entity.id
_entity.type
_entity.pdbx_description
1 polymer ?
#
loop_
_entity_poly.entity_id
_entity_poly.type
_entity_poly.pdbx_seq_one_letter_code
_entity_poly.pdbx_strand_id
1 'polypeptide(L)'
;DDMATKDLPAMLNYSKSTMNTGSGKLTYIAWSQGTTQFFILGSTENNDFLRNTVDRFVALSPVAYVKSTKSLLLKAIAKFHLGRILEKEYPYGLFEFGPTLDLIETFLCKITLGFVCKIGVDSVCGVANNDSPEQIERLTTHFPAGTSAKDFDHYEQFIDKDPPFFGRYDYGVDGNLKEYGRKTPPIYNVSAYF
;
A
#
# COMPACT_ATOMS: atom_id res chain seq x y z
N ASP A 1 -7.94 -3.20 3.70
CA ASP A 1 -9.39 -3.02 3.47
C ASP A 1 -9.85 -1.61 3.85
N ASP A 2 -9.67 -1.18 5.10
CA ASP A 2 -10.23 0.06 5.64
C ASP A 2 -9.74 1.31 4.89
N MET A 3 -8.47 1.38 4.54
CA MET A 3 -7.93 2.48 3.73
C MET A 3 -8.67 2.64 2.39
N ALA A 4 -9.11 1.53 1.78
CA ALA A 4 -9.84 1.57 0.51
C ALA A 4 -11.34 1.85 0.68
N THR A 5 -11.97 1.33 1.74
CA THR A 5 -13.42 1.38 1.90
C THR A 5 -13.92 2.50 2.81
N LYS A 6 -13.03 3.07 3.62
CA LYS A 6 -13.34 4.18 4.55
C LYS A 6 -12.53 5.44 4.19
N ASP A 7 -11.21 5.35 4.16
CA ASP A 7 -10.36 6.53 4.00
C ASP A 7 -10.44 7.11 2.58
N LEU A 8 -10.31 6.28 1.54
CA LEU A 8 -10.36 6.76 0.15
C LEU A 8 -11.69 7.44 -0.17
N PRO A 9 -12.89 6.88 0.16
CA PRO A 9 -14.15 7.59 -0.05
C PRO A 9 -14.24 8.91 0.71
N ALA A 10 -13.74 8.97 1.94
CA ALA A 10 -13.71 10.21 2.73
C ALA A 10 -12.83 11.28 2.07
N MET A 11 -11.64 10.90 1.61
CA MET A 11 -10.71 11.79 0.91
C MET A 11 -11.30 12.30 -0.42
N LEU A 12 -11.93 11.43 -1.21
CA LEU A 12 -12.57 11.81 -2.47
C LEU A 12 -13.74 12.78 -2.24
N ASN A 13 -14.57 12.52 -1.24
CA ASN A 13 -15.68 13.42 -0.87
C ASN A 13 -15.16 14.78 -0.39
N TYR A 14 -14.14 14.78 0.45
CA TYR A 14 -13.51 16.01 0.92
C TYR A 14 -12.92 16.82 -0.23
N SER A 15 -12.16 16.17 -1.10
CA SER A 15 -11.57 16.82 -2.28
C SER A 15 -12.66 17.44 -3.18
N LYS A 16 -13.73 16.69 -3.45
CA LYS A 16 -14.84 17.17 -4.27
C LYS A 16 -15.54 18.37 -3.66
N SER A 17 -15.74 18.38 -2.34
CA SER A 17 -16.38 19.50 -1.64
C SER A 17 -15.49 20.73 -1.56
N THR A 18 -14.19 20.54 -1.35
CA THR A 18 -13.24 21.63 -1.14
C THR A 18 -12.81 22.30 -2.43
N MET A 19 -12.63 21.52 -3.50
CA MET A 19 -12.19 22.03 -4.81
C MET A 19 -13.29 22.71 -5.61
N ASN A 20 -14.52 22.78 -5.08
CA ASN A 20 -15.68 23.39 -5.75
C ASN A 20 -15.84 22.92 -7.22
N THR A 21 -15.68 21.62 -7.42
CA THR A 21 -15.76 21.02 -8.77
C THR A 21 -17.18 21.05 -9.37
N GLY A 22 -18.15 21.62 -8.65
CA GLY A 22 -19.55 21.60 -9.05
C GLY A 22 -20.08 20.18 -9.17
N SER A 23 -20.69 19.87 -10.31
CA SER A 23 -21.12 18.51 -10.65
C SER A 23 -20.02 17.68 -11.31
N GLY A 24 -18.80 18.20 -11.42
CA GLY A 24 -17.67 17.53 -12.05
C GLY A 24 -17.17 16.31 -11.27
N LYS A 25 -16.58 15.38 -12.00
CA LYS A 25 -15.88 14.23 -11.43
C LYS A 25 -14.40 14.56 -11.24
N LEU A 26 -13.73 13.78 -10.38
CA LEU A 26 -12.31 13.92 -10.09
C LEU A 26 -11.47 13.06 -11.04
N THR A 27 -10.25 13.50 -11.32
CA THR A 27 -9.19 12.61 -11.82
C THR A 27 -8.42 12.09 -10.62
N TYR A 28 -8.37 10.77 -10.45
CA TYR A 28 -7.61 10.11 -9.41
C TYR A 28 -6.28 9.60 -9.96
N ILE A 29 -5.19 10.21 -9.51
CA ILE A 29 -3.82 9.79 -9.87
C ILE A 29 -3.23 9.12 -8.64
N ALA A 30 -2.88 7.86 -8.75
CA ALA A 30 -2.38 7.09 -7.63
C ALA A 30 -1.07 6.38 -7.96
N TRP A 31 -0.23 6.24 -6.95
CA TRP A 31 1.02 5.51 -7.03
C TRP A 31 1.04 4.36 -6.02
N SER A 32 1.59 3.19 -6.45
CA SER A 32 1.79 2.02 -5.59
C SER A 32 0.53 1.63 -4.81
N GLN A 33 0.54 1.65 -3.47
CA GLN A 33 -0.57 1.31 -2.59
C GLN A 33 -1.85 2.13 -2.86
N GLY A 34 -1.73 3.38 -3.31
CA GLY A 34 -2.89 4.17 -3.72
C GLY A 34 -3.68 3.53 -4.86
N THR A 35 -2.99 2.79 -5.76
CA THR A 35 -3.65 2.03 -6.82
C THR A 35 -4.38 0.81 -6.27
N THR A 36 -3.79 0.14 -5.27
CA THR A 36 -4.43 -0.98 -4.55
C THR A 36 -5.75 -0.56 -3.92
N GLN A 37 -5.76 0.61 -3.26
CA GLN A 37 -6.99 1.15 -2.64
C GLN A 37 -8.09 1.37 -3.69
N PHE A 38 -7.74 1.89 -4.86
CA PHE A 38 -8.71 2.09 -5.95
C PHE A 38 -9.26 0.76 -6.48
N PHE A 39 -8.41 -0.23 -6.71
CA PHE A 39 -8.84 -1.56 -7.15
C PHE A 39 -9.74 -2.25 -6.14
N ILE A 40 -9.43 -2.13 -4.84
CA ILE A 40 -10.27 -2.68 -3.77
C ILE A 40 -11.63 -1.99 -3.75
N LEU A 41 -11.66 -0.65 -3.73
CA LEU A 41 -12.91 0.10 -3.71
C LEU A 41 -13.78 -0.21 -4.93
N GLY A 42 -13.18 -0.29 -6.12
CA GLY A 42 -13.88 -0.66 -7.36
C GLY A 42 -14.41 -2.09 -7.37
N SER A 43 -13.83 -2.98 -6.54
CA SER A 43 -14.26 -4.37 -6.40
C SER A 43 -15.38 -4.56 -5.37
N THR A 44 -15.78 -3.51 -4.65
CA THR A 44 -16.84 -3.55 -3.65
C THR A 44 -18.20 -3.22 -4.27
N GLU A 45 -19.26 -3.40 -3.50
CA GLU A 45 -20.62 -2.99 -3.87
C GLU A 45 -20.75 -1.46 -4.04
N ASN A 46 -19.80 -0.69 -3.50
CA ASN A 46 -19.75 0.76 -3.62
C ASN A 46 -19.10 1.27 -4.91
N ASN A 47 -18.97 0.44 -5.94
CA ASN A 47 -18.37 0.86 -7.21
C ASN A 47 -19.15 1.98 -7.91
N ASP A 48 -20.46 2.11 -7.66
CA ASP A 48 -21.27 3.22 -8.16
C ASP A 48 -20.83 4.56 -7.58
N PHE A 49 -20.46 4.61 -6.30
CA PHE A 49 -19.86 5.80 -5.71
C PHE A 49 -18.61 6.22 -6.48
N LEU A 50 -17.73 5.26 -6.74
CA LEU A 50 -16.48 5.51 -7.45
C LEU A 50 -16.74 5.96 -8.89
N ARG A 51 -17.66 5.30 -9.62
CA ARG A 51 -18.09 5.67 -11.00
C ARG A 51 -18.68 7.07 -11.07
N ASN A 52 -19.39 7.50 -10.03
CA ASN A 52 -20.03 8.82 -9.97
C ASN A 52 -19.07 9.92 -9.47
N THR A 53 -17.96 9.55 -8.83
CA THR A 53 -17.00 10.48 -8.23
C THR A 53 -15.74 10.67 -9.07
N VAL A 54 -15.25 9.61 -9.70
CA VAL A 54 -14.01 9.61 -10.47
C VAL A 54 -14.29 9.43 -11.96
N ASP A 55 -13.76 10.34 -12.79
CA ASP A 55 -13.83 10.29 -14.24
C ASP A 55 -12.66 9.52 -14.86
N ARG A 56 -11.46 9.72 -14.28
CA ARG A 56 -10.23 9.11 -14.77
C ARG A 56 -9.42 8.55 -13.62
N PHE A 57 -8.89 7.36 -13.83
CA PHE A 57 -7.92 6.74 -12.96
C PHE A 57 -6.58 6.58 -13.68
N VAL A 58 -5.52 7.17 -13.11
CA VAL A 58 -4.15 7.04 -13.59
C VAL A 58 -3.37 6.24 -12.56
N ALA A 59 -3.01 5.03 -12.92
CA ALA A 59 -2.28 4.12 -12.06
C ALA A 59 -0.78 4.16 -12.35
N LEU A 60 0.00 4.72 -11.43
CA LEU A 60 1.46 4.72 -11.48
C LEU A 60 1.99 3.56 -10.66
N SER A 61 2.79 2.68 -11.27
CA SER A 61 3.28 1.45 -10.63
C SER A 61 2.14 0.67 -9.94
N PRO A 62 1.14 0.19 -10.69
CA PRO A 62 -0.06 -0.42 -10.15
C PRO A 62 0.24 -1.70 -9.36
N VAL A 63 -0.41 -1.86 -8.21
CA VAL A 63 -0.22 -2.98 -7.29
C VAL A 63 -1.55 -3.67 -7.01
N ALA A 64 -1.67 -4.91 -7.46
CA ALA A 64 -2.77 -5.82 -7.16
C ALA A 64 -2.25 -7.24 -6.92
N TYR A 65 -1.85 -7.96 -7.98
CA TYR A 65 -1.28 -9.30 -7.89
C TYR A 65 0.24 -9.23 -7.81
N VAL A 66 0.79 -9.29 -6.58
CA VAL A 66 2.22 -9.07 -6.33
C VAL A 66 3.05 -10.34 -6.17
N LYS A 67 2.47 -11.54 -6.37
CA LYS A 67 3.20 -12.80 -6.30
C LYS A 67 4.44 -12.85 -7.18
N SER A 68 4.40 -12.19 -8.34
CA SER A 68 5.51 -12.15 -9.31
C SER A 68 6.59 -11.12 -8.96
N THR A 69 6.56 -10.49 -7.78
CA THR A 69 7.59 -9.53 -7.37
C THR A 69 8.99 -10.12 -7.52
N LYS A 70 9.93 -9.33 -8.01
CA LYS A 70 11.35 -9.73 -8.14
C LYS A 70 12.18 -9.31 -6.92
N SER A 71 11.64 -8.48 -6.03
CA SER A 71 12.32 -8.07 -4.81
C SER A 71 12.62 -9.27 -3.92
N LEU A 72 13.90 -9.54 -3.70
CA LEU A 72 14.35 -10.60 -2.80
C LEU A 72 14.00 -10.27 -1.35
N LEU A 73 14.04 -9.00 -0.99
CA LEU A 73 13.68 -8.53 0.35
C LEU A 73 12.20 -8.83 0.63
N LEU A 74 11.29 -8.42 -0.24
CA LEU A 74 9.85 -8.68 -0.07
C LEU A 74 9.53 -10.17 -0.04
N LYS A 75 10.19 -10.97 -0.88
CA LYS A 75 10.05 -12.44 -0.84
C LYS A 75 10.56 -13.04 0.47
N ALA A 76 11.68 -12.56 0.98
CA ALA A 76 12.20 -13.04 2.27
C ALA A 76 11.27 -12.66 3.42
N ILE A 77 10.78 -11.41 3.45
CA ILE A 77 9.81 -10.93 4.42
C ILE A 77 8.56 -11.84 4.41
N ALA A 78 7.97 -12.08 3.24
CA ALA A 78 6.80 -12.94 3.09
C ALA A 78 7.10 -14.40 3.50
N LYS A 79 8.22 -14.97 3.06
CA LYS A 79 8.61 -16.35 3.39
C LYS A 79 8.77 -16.60 4.89
N PHE A 80 9.27 -15.63 5.62
CA PHE A 80 9.47 -15.73 7.07
C PHE A 80 8.30 -15.18 7.89
N HIS A 81 7.22 -14.76 7.25
CA HIS A 81 6.03 -14.17 7.89
C HIS A 81 6.38 -13.03 8.87
N LEU A 82 7.32 -12.18 8.46
CA LEU A 82 7.82 -11.11 9.32
C LEU A 82 6.74 -10.06 9.64
N GLY A 83 5.80 -9.79 8.73
CA GLY A 83 4.69 -8.89 8.98
C GLY A 83 3.80 -9.36 10.12
N ARG A 84 3.50 -10.67 10.19
CA ARG A 84 2.73 -11.25 11.30
C ARG A 84 3.48 -11.14 12.64
N ILE A 85 4.79 -11.32 12.61
CA ILE A 85 5.63 -11.14 13.82
C ILE A 85 5.60 -9.67 14.22
N LEU A 86 5.78 -8.77 13.27
CA LEU A 86 5.75 -7.33 13.51
C LEU A 86 4.38 -6.84 14.00
N GLU A 87 3.28 -7.36 13.45
CA GLU A 87 1.92 -7.05 13.93
C GLU A 87 1.75 -7.41 15.41
N LYS A 88 2.31 -8.54 15.83
CA LYS A 88 2.25 -8.98 17.23
C LYS A 88 3.08 -8.10 18.17
N GLU A 89 4.27 -7.70 17.75
CA GLU A 89 5.20 -6.89 18.55
C GLU A 89 4.88 -5.39 18.50
N TYR A 90 4.36 -4.90 17.35
CA TYR A 90 4.05 -3.51 17.09
C TYR A 90 2.60 -3.34 16.59
N PRO A 91 1.60 -3.57 17.45
CA PRO A 91 0.19 -3.62 17.03
C PRO A 91 -0.37 -2.28 16.55
N TYR A 92 0.32 -1.18 16.84
CA TYR A 92 -0.16 0.18 16.51
C TYR A 92 0.43 0.74 15.21
N GLY A 93 1.60 0.31 14.79
CA GLY A 93 2.21 0.79 13.56
C GLY A 93 3.67 0.41 13.38
N LEU A 94 4.11 0.48 12.15
CA LEU A 94 5.50 0.30 11.73
C LEU A 94 6.01 1.60 11.11
N PHE A 95 7.29 1.86 11.24
CA PHE A 95 7.96 3.05 10.70
C PHE A 95 7.39 4.39 11.21
N GLU A 96 6.72 4.37 12.37
CA GLU A 96 6.38 5.59 13.11
C GLU A 96 7.62 6.08 13.86
N PHE A 97 8.59 6.56 13.10
CA PHE A 97 9.80 7.12 13.67
C PHE A 97 9.47 8.45 14.34
N GLY A 98 9.87 8.61 15.60
CA GLY A 98 9.80 9.91 16.24
C GLY A 98 10.85 10.87 15.65
N PRO A 99 10.73 12.18 15.88
CA PRO A 99 11.60 13.20 15.29
C PRO A 99 13.10 12.92 15.41
N THR A 100 13.50 12.20 16.46
CA THR A 100 14.91 11.86 16.71
C THR A 100 15.42 10.80 15.73
N LEU A 101 14.60 9.78 15.40
CA LEU A 101 15.00 8.73 14.45
C LEU A 101 14.96 9.24 13.01
N ASP A 102 13.99 10.11 12.68
CA ASP A 102 13.92 10.79 11.39
C ASP A 102 15.18 11.64 11.14
N LEU A 103 15.67 12.32 12.18
CA LEU A 103 16.93 13.07 12.10
C LEU A 103 18.14 12.15 11.90
N ILE A 104 18.18 10.99 12.56
CA ILE A 104 19.27 10.02 12.42
C ILE A 104 19.27 9.43 11.00
N GLU A 105 18.11 9.07 10.47
CA GLU A 105 17.96 8.55 9.11
C GLU A 105 18.41 9.60 8.09
N THR A 106 17.92 10.82 8.18
CA THR A 106 18.30 11.94 7.32
C THR A 106 19.81 12.19 7.40
N PHE A 107 20.39 12.12 8.59
CA PHE A 107 21.83 12.30 8.79
C PHE A 107 22.66 11.19 8.15
N LEU A 108 22.22 9.91 8.30
CA LEU A 108 22.88 8.77 7.66
C LEU A 108 22.82 8.87 6.12
N CYS A 109 21.66 9.26 5.58
CA CYS A 109 21.51 9.48 4.14
C CYS A 109 22.46 10.57 3.63
N LYS A 110 22.59 11.67 4.36
CA LYS A 110 23.50 12.77 4.03
C LYS A 110 24.98 12.37 4.04
N ILE A 111 25.42 11.71 5.13
CA ILE A 111 26.82 11.27 5.26
C ILE A 111 27.21 10.30 4.17
N THR A 112 26.29 9.41 3.78
CA THR A 112 26.56 8.39 2.75
C THR A 112 26.25 8.86 1.34
N LEU A 113 25.99 10.16 1.14
CA LEU A 113 25.59 10.75 -0.14
C LEU A 113 24.41 9.98 -0.78
N GLY A 114 23.44 9.59 0.03
CA GLY A 114 22.26 8.85 -0.41
C GLY A 114 22.47 7.35 -0.68
N PHE A 115 23.70 6.84 -0.60
CA PHE A 115 24.02 5.47 -1.01
C PHE A 115 23.27 4.40 -0.19
N VAL A 116 23.30 4.51 1.14
CA VAL A 116 22.60 3.54 2.01
C VAL A 116 21.09 3.59 1.79
N CYS A 117 20.54 4.79 1.67
CA CYS A 117 19.12 4.98 1.43
C CYS A 117 18.69 4.49 0.05
N LYS A 118 19.53 4.69 -0.97
CA LYS A 118 19.31 4.13 -2.29
C LYS A 118 19.26 2.60 -2.27
N ILE A 119 20.16 1.93 -1.54
CA ILE A 119 20.11 0.47 -1.38
C ILE A 119 18.78 0.04 -0.76
N GLY A 120 18.29 0.74 0.24
CA GLY A 120 16.98 0.48 0.86
C GLY A 120 15.83 0.58 -0.15
N VAL A 121 15.78 1.69 -0.91
CA VAL A 121 14.76 1.90 -1.95
C VAL A 121 14.89 0.86 -3.06
N ASP A 122 16.09 0.64 -3.60
CA ASP A 122 16.35 -0.31 -4.68
C ASP A 122 15.99 -1.75 -4.29
N SER A 123 16.14 -2.12 -3.02
CA SER A 123 15.80 -3.48 -2.55
C SER A 123 14.29 -3.77 -2.59
N VAL A 124 13.47 -2.73 -2.49
CA VAL A 124 12.00 -2.84 -2.57
C VAL A 124 11.50 -2.55 -3.98
N CYS A 125 11.93 -1.44 -4.56
CA CYS A 125 11.39 -0.92 -5.83
C CYS A 125 12.15 -1.43 -7.06
N GLY A 126 13.35 -1.98 -6.88
CA GLY A 126 14.26 -2.34 -7.97
C GLY A 126 15.23 -1.21 -8.29
N VAL A 127 16.35 -1.56 -8.93
CA VAL A 127 17.45 -0.62 -9.23
C VAL A 127 17.02 0.37 -10.31
N ALA A 128 17.08 1.66 -9.97
CA ALA A 128 16.91 2.75 -10.92
C ALA A 128 18.25 3.42 -11.21
N ASN A 129 18.54 3.62 -12.50
CA ASN A 129 19.80 4.21 -12.94
C ASN A 129 19.74 5.76 -13.07
N ASN A 130 18.54 6.33 -12.98
CA ASN A 130 18.30 7.75 -13.22
C ASN A 130 18.11 8.57 -11.94
N ASP A 131 18.24 7.94 -10.77
CA ASP A 131 18.07 8.62 -9.50
C ASP A 131 19.35 9.36 -9.11
N SER A 132 19.27 10.67 -8.95
CA SER A 132 20.38 11.44 -8.41
C SER A 132 20.43 11.32 -6.87
N PRO A 133 21.62 11.50 -6.24
CA PRO A 133 21.74 11.52 -4.78
C PRO A 133 20.78 12.52 -4.11
N GLU A 134 20.56 13.69 -4.72
CA GLU A 134 19.67 14.72 -4.21
C GLU A 134 18.20 14.30 -4.26
N GLN A 135 17.81 13.54 -5.29
CA GLN A 135 16.45 12.97 -5.39
C GLN A 135 16.22 11.93 -4.31
N ILE A 136 17.18 11.04 -4.06
CA ILE A 136 17.13 10.05 -2.99
C ILE A 136 17.08 10.73 -1.62
N GLU A 137 17.93 11.75 -1.39
CA GLU A 137 17.92 12.50 -0.14
C GLU A 137 16.54 13.14 0.11
N ARG A 138 15.94 13.76 -0.90
CA ARG A 138 14.58 14.32 -0.78
C ARG A 138 13.50 13.27 -0.52
N LEU A 139 13.60 12.11 -1.18
CA LEU A 139 12.66 11.02 -0.96
C LEU A 139 12.72 10.53 0.49
N THR A 140 13.92 10.31 1.01
CA THR A 140 14.12 9.73 2.35
C THR A 140 13.81 10.69 3.50
N THR A 141 13.65 11.98 3.26
CA THR A 141 13.10 12.90 4.28
C THR A 141 11.61 12.67 4.55
N HIS A 142 10.93 11.91 3.70
CA HIS A 142 9.48 11.67 3.80
C HIS A 142 9.09 10.18 3.66
N PHE A 143 10.07 9.33 3.43
CA PHE A 143 9.86 7.90 3.20
C PHE A 143 10.99 7.07 3.87
N PRO A 144 10.66 5.97 4.58
CA PRO A 144 9.32 5.43 4.77
C PRO A 144 8.47 6.28 5.71
N ALA A 145 7.18 6.42 5.41
CA ALA A 145 6.19 6.95 6.32
C ALA A 145 5.56 5.81 7.13
N GLY A 146 4.95 6.13 8.28
CA GLY A 146 4.30 5.15 9.13
C GLY A 146 3.21 4.37 8.41
N THR A 147 3.08 3.09 8.75
CA THR A 147 2.02 2.22 8.25
C THR A 147 1.56 1.24 9.32
N SER A 148 0.38 0.63 9.12
CA SER A 148 -0.09 -0.44 9.98
C SER A 148 0.72 -1.72 9.75
N ALA A 149 1.15 -2.37 10.83
CA ALA A 149 1.79 -3.69 10.74
C ALA A 149 0.89 -4.72 10.05
N LYS A 150 -0.43 -4.64 10.27
CA LYS A 150 -1.42 -5.48 9.60
C LYS A 150 -1.48 -5.23 8.09
N ASP A 151 -1.27 -4.00 7.63
CA ASP A 151 -1.18 -3.69 6.20
C ASP A 151 0.03 -4.42 5.58
N PHE A 152 1.14 -4.42 6.28
CA PHE A 152 2.35 -5.14 5.87
C PHE A 152 2.14 -6.65 5.78
N ASP A 153 1.53 -7.28 6.80
CA ASP A 153 1.17 -8.72 6.77
C ASP A 153 0.17 -9.01 5.66
N HIS A 154 -0.76 -8.10 5.36
CA HIS A 154 -1.70 -8.27 4.25
C HIS A 154 -0.98 -8.35 2.89
N TYR A 155 0.02 -7.50 2.65
CA TYR A 155 0.84 -7.60 1.45
C TYR A 155 1.68 -8.89 1.40
N GLU A 156 2.17 -9.38 2.54
CA GLU A 156 2.84 -10.69 2.61
C GLU A 156 1.91 -11.81 2.10
N GLN A 157 0.64 -11.79 2.51
CA GLN A 157 -0.36 -12.76 2.07
C GLN A 157 -0.54 -12.72 0.55
N PHE A 158 -0.46 -11.55 -0.09
CA PHE A 158 -0.53 -11.44 -1.55
C PHE A 158 0.71 -12.03 -2.24
N ILE A 159 1.89 -11.96 -1.61
CA ILE A 159 3.15 -12.47 -2.16
C ILE A 159 3.25 -14.00 -2.01
N ASP A 160 2.85 -14.52 -0.84
CA ASP A 160 3.09 -15.93 -0.46
C ASP A 160 2.08 -16.89 -1.10
N LYS A 161 0.83 -16.50 -1.29
CA LYS A 161 -0.23 -17.41 -1.73
C LYS A 161 -0.08 -17.89 -3.16
N ASP A 162 -0.39 -19.20 -3.35
CA ASP A 162 -0.51 -19.87 -4.62
C ASP A 162 -1.87 -20.58 -4.72
N PRO A 163 -2.70 -20.30 -5.72
CA PRO A 163 -2.51 -19.36 -6.86
C PRO A 163 -2.43 -17.89 -6.42
N PRO A 164 -2.04 -16.98 -7.32
CA PRO A 164 -1.98 -15.55 -7.02
C PRO A 164 -3.27 -15.05 -6.37
N PHE A 165 -3.12 -14.37 -5.25
CA PHE A 165 -4.23 -13.93 -4.40
C PHE A 165 -4.32 -12.40 -4.37
N PHE A 166 -5.52 -11.86 -4.54
CA PHE A 166 -5.85 -10.47 -4.26
C PHE A 166 -7.24 -10.46 -3.63
N GLY A 167 -7.30 -10.28 -2.32
CA GLY A 167 -8.54 -10.42 -1.55
C GLY A 167 -8.44 -9.76 -0.18
N ARG A 168 -9.49 -9.92 0.62
CA ARG A 168 -9.51 -9.43 1.98
C ARG A 168 -8.48 -10.17 2.85
N TYR A 169 -8.13 -9.56 3.97
CA TYR A 169 -7.16 -10.11 4.90
C TYR A 169 -7.53 -11.52 5.38
N ASP A 170 -6.57 -12.44 5.33
CA ASP A 170 -6.77 -13.81 5.79
C ASP A 170 -6.45 -13.96 7.28
N TYR A 171 -7.48 -14.05 8.08
CA TYR A 171 -7.37 -14.29 9.53
C TYR A 171 -7.16 -15.76 9.90
N GLY A 172 -6.98 -16.66 8.91
CA GLY A 172 -7.05 -18.10 9.11
C GLY A 172 -8.50 -18.61 9.21
N VAL A 173 -8.67 -19.94 9.24
CA VAL A 173 -10.01 -20.54 9.11
C VAL A 173 -11.02 -20.01 10.14
N ASP A 174 -10.65 -20.01 11.42
CA ASP A 174 -11.55 -19.60 12.49
C ASP A 174 -11.82 -18.08 12.47
N GLY A 175 -10.78 -17.28 12.20
CA GLY A 175 -10.93 -15.85 12.06
C GLY A 175 -11.78 -15.46 10.85
N ASN A 176 -11.58 -16.14 9.71
CA ASN A 176 -12.39 -15.93 8.51
C ASN A 176 -13.86 -16.31 8.71
N LEU A 177 -14.13 -17.40 9.43
CA LEU A 177 -15.49 -17.77 9.79
C LEU A 177 -16.18 -16.71 10.64
N LYS A 178 -15.44 -16.13 11.59
CA LYS A 178 -15.95 -15.06 12.46
C LYS A 178 -16.19 -13.75 11.68
N GLU A 179 -15.25 -13.39 10.82
CA GLU A 179 -15.25 -12.09 10.12
C GLU A 179 -16.11 -12.10 8.85
N TYR A 180 -16.05 -13.20 8.10
CA TYR A 180 -16.64 -13.29 6.75
C TYR A 180 -17.74 -14.36 6.63
N GLY A 181 -17.97 -15.18 7.67
CA GLY A 181 -18.90 -16.31 7.62
C GLY A 181 -18.45 -17.46 6.70
N ARG A 182 -17.19 -17.48 6.29
CA ARG A 182 -16.62 -18.48 5.37
C ARG A 182 -15.16 -18.78 5.73
N LYS A 183 -14.67 -19.99 5.36
CA LYS A 183 -13.32 -20.46 5.74
C LYS A 183 -12.19 -19.71 5.05
N THR A 184 -12.45 -19.07 3.91
CA THR A 184 -11.45 -18.33 3.11
C THR A 184 -11.90 -16.89 2.95
N PRO A 185 -10.95 -15.92 2.88
CA PRO A 185 -11.31 -14.53 2.69
C PRO A 185 -11.97 -14.30 1.31
N PRO A 186 -12.87 -13.30 1.20
CA PRO A 186 -13.40 -12.86 -0.09
C PRO A 186 -12.29 -12.36 -1.02
N ILE A 187 -12.41 -12.65 -2.31
CA ILE A 187 -11.49 -12.18 -3.35
C ILE A 187 -12.03 -10.87 -3.94
N TYR A 188 -11.15 -9.93 -4.23
CA TYR A 188 -11.50 -8.72 -4.95
C TYR A 188 -11.65 -9.00 -6.44
N ASN A 189 -12.81 -8.70 -6.97
CA ASN A 189 -13.06 -8.81 -8.39
C ASN A 189 -12.70 -7.49 -9.10
N VAL A 190 -11.46 -7.35 -9.50
CA VAL A 190 -10.99 -6.13 -10.18
C VAL A 190 -11.68 -5.87 -11.52
N SER A 191 -12.25 -6.91 -12.14
CA SER A 191 -13.01 -6.77 -13.39
C SER A 191 -14.41 -6.18 -13.18
N ALA A 192 -14.90 -6.10 -11.96
CA ALA A 192 -16.24 -5.55 -11.67
C ALA A 192 -16.34 -4.04 -11.95
N TYR A 193 -15.22 -3.31 -11.92
CA TYR A 193 -15.18 -1.89 -12.19
C TYR A 193 -15.03 -1.55 -13.68
N PHE A 194 -14.26 -2.36 -14.41
CA PHE A 194 -13.96 -2.19 -15.84
C PHE A 194 -14.90 -3.08 -16.66
#